data_26d92bb353236d198f7f5d35b2f0454f
#
_entry.id   26d92bb353236d198f7f5d35b2f0454f
#
_cell.length_a   1.000
_cell.length_b   1.000
_cell.length_c   1.000
_cell.angle_alpha   90.00
_cell.angle_beta   90.00
_cell.angle_gamma   90.00
#
_symmetry.space_group_name_H-M   'P 1'
#
loop_
_entity.id
_entity.type
_entity.pdbx_description
1 polymer ?
#
loop_
_entity_poly.entity_id
_entity_poly.type
_entity_poly.pdbx_seq_one_letter_code
_entity_poly.pdbx_strand_id
1 'polypeptide(L)'
;MKSQRVQLELYFKLLKGTLERIGGEMIRTKFSATVTNRGQGLEVTSPDLGNLYILVKDKSELESQCRRIFAEMSELSPDSFDLQFIFN
;
A
#
# COMPACT_ATOMS: atom_id res chain seq x y z
N MET A 1 -7.83 -21.03 -0.98
CA MET A 1 -8.62 -21.34 -2.16
C MET A 1 -8.59 -20.20 -3.13
N LYS A 2 -7.98 -20.47 -4.26
CA LYS A 2 -7.78 -19.42 -5.26
C LYS A 2 -9.09 -18.87 -5.80
N SER A 3 -10.10 -19.72 -5.98
CA SER A 3 -11.36 -19.26 -6.55
C SER A 3 -12.10 -18.28 -5.65
N GLN A 4 -12.11 -18.52 -4.34
CA GLN A 4 -12.75 -17.61 -3.41
C GLN A 4 -12.04 -16.26 -3.38
N ARG A 5 -10.72 -16.32 -3.42
CA ARG A 5 -9.93 -15.10 -3.38
C ARG A 5 -10.18 -14.24 -4.63
N VAL A 6 -10.23 -14.88 -5.78
CA VAL A 6 -10.49 -14.18 -7.03
C VAL A 6 -11.87 -13.52 -6.99
N GLN A 7 -12.87 -14.22 -6.45
CA GLN A 7 -14.21 -13.65 -6.33
C GLN A 7 -14.22 -12.44 -5.41
N LEU A 8 -13.50 -12.49 -4.29
CA LEU A 8 -13.42 -11.37 -3.39
C LEU A 8 -12.76 -10.17 -4.04
N GLU A 9 -11.70 -10.40 -4.79
CA GLU A 9 -11.05 -9.31 -5.49
C GLU A 9 -11.97 -8.67 -6.51
N LEU A 10 -12.69 -9.46 -7.27
CA LEU A 10 -13.66 -8.94 -8.24
C LEU A 10 -14.74 -8.14 -7.53
N TYR A 11 -15.21 -8.65 -6.40
CA TYR A 11 -16.24 -7.96 -5.63
C TYR A 11 -15.74 -6.59 -5.16
N PHE A 12 -14.54 -6.55 -4.62
CA PHE A 12 -13.95 -5.28 -4.18
C PHE A 12 -13.74 -4.32 -5.33
N LYS A 13 -13.30 -4.82 -6.46
CA LYS A 13 -13.10 -3.97 -7.63
C LYS A 13 -14.42 -3.38 -8.12
N LEU A 14 -15.47 -4.19 -8.12
CA LEU A 14 -16.79 -3.70 -8.52
C LEU A 14 -17.32 -2.66 -7.56
N LEU A 15 -17.17 -2.90 -6.25
CA LEU A 15 -17.59 -1.94 -5.26
C LEU A 15 -16.81 -0.63 -5.39
N LYS A 16 -15.51 -0.74 -5.56
CA LYS A 16 -14.66 0.42 -5.72
C LYS A 16 -15.05 1.23 -6.95
N GLY A 17 -15.26 0.55 -8.07
CA GLY A 17 -15.66 1.21 -9.28
C GLY A 17 -16.97 1.93 -9.13
N THR A 18 -17.92 1.31 -8.42
CA THR A 18 -19.21 1.93 -8.16
C THR A 18 -19.05 3.17 -7.29
N LEU A 19 -18.25 3.06 -6.22
CA LEU A 19 -18.01 4.17 -5.32
C LEU A 19 -17.29 5.32 -6.02
N GLU A 20 -16.34 5.00 -6.87
CA GLU A 20 -15.60 6.03 -7.60
C GLU A 20 -16.48 6.83 -8.53
N ARG A 21 -17.55 6.22 -9.04
CA ARG A 21 -18.49 6.90 -9.93
C ARG A 21 -19.51 7.73 -9.19
N ILE A 22 -19.78 7.38 -7.94
CA ILE A 22 -20.73 8.12 -7.14
C ILE A 22 -20.08 9.44 -6.72
N GLY A 23 -20.66 10.53 -7.13
CA GLY A 23 -20.14 11.84 -6.78
C GLY A 23 -19.03 12.36 -7.67
N GLY A 24 -18.59 11.57 -8.65
CA GLY A 24 -17.59 12.01 -9.62
C GLY A 24 -16.17 12.09 -9.08
N GLU A 25 -15.91 11.53 -7.93
CA GLU A 25 -14.57 11.52 -7.34
C GLU A 25 -13.95 10.15 -7.43
N MET A 26 -12.65 10.10 -7.70
CA MET A 26 -11.92 8.84 -7.68
C MET A 26 -11.48 8.52 -6.27
N ILE A 27 -11.91 7.36 -5.79
CA ILE A 27 -11.49 6.87 -4.48
C ILE A 27 -10.34 5.91 -4.68
N ARG A 28 -9.18 6.27 -4.19
CA ARG A 28 -7.99 5.42 -4.30
C ARG A 28 -7.70 4.78 -2.96
N THR A 29 -7.16 3.56 -3.02
CA THR A 29 -6.64 2.91 -1.83
C THR A 29 -5.46 3.71 -1.30
N LYS A 30 -5.42 3.94 0.00
CA LYS A 30 -4.33 4.67 0.63
C LYS A 30 -3.74 3.83 1.73
N PHE A 31 -2.41 3.70 1.72
CA PHE A 31 -1.68 3.02 2.78
C PHE A 31 -0.84 4.02 3.54
N SER A 32 -0.69 3.78 4.83
CA SER A 32 0.20 4.56 5.67
C SER A 32 1.47 3.75 5.93
N ALA A 33 2.61 4.41 5.84
CA ALA A 33 3.90 3.80 6.10
C ALA A 33 4.59 4.60 7.20
N THR A 34 4.85 3.94 8.32
CA THR A 34 5.54 4.57 9.45
C THR A 34 7.05 4.35 9.29
N VAL A 35 7.79 5.44 9.23
CA VAL A 35 9.22 5.41 8.99
C VAL A 35 9.96 5.80 10.26
N THR A 36 10.85 4.93 10.71
CA THR A 36 11.65 5.18 11.91
C THR A 36 13.13 5.13 11.53
N ASN A 37 13.86 6.17 11.88
CA ASN A 37 15.29 6.22 11.61
C ASN A 37 16.02 5.43 12.70
N ARG A 38 16.74 4.38 12.28
CA ARG A 38 17.50 3.53 13.18
C ARG A 38 19.01 3.78 13.14
N GLY A 39 19.42 4.87 12.49
CA GLY A 39 20.84 5.20 12.40
C GLY A 39 21.57 4.48 11.28
N GLN A 40 21.25 3.23 11.05
CA GLN A 40 21.84 2.44 9.97
C GLN A 40 20.93 2.31 8.78
N GLY A 41 19.74 2.89 8.87
CA GLY A 41 18.75 2.82 7.80
C GLY A 41 17.41 3.24 8.31
N LEU A 42 16.42 3.15 7.43
CA LEU A 42 15.05 3.51 7.74
C LEU A 42 14.21 2.26 7.85
N GLU A 43 13.57 2.10 8.98
CA GLU A 43 12.68 0.98 9.24
C GLU A 43 11.26 1.40 8.88
N VAL A 44 10.58 0.60 8.07
CA VAL A 44 9.22 0.92 7.63
C VAL A 44 8.27 -0.18 8.08
N THR A 45 7.21 0.24 8.73
CA THR A 45 6.09 -0.63 9.09
C THR A 45 4.81 0.03 8.63
N SER A 46 3.71 -0.70 8.69
CA SER A 46 2.43 -0.13 8.28
C SER A 46 1.31 -0.68 9.15
N PRO A 47 0.44 0.21 9.65
CA PRO A 47 -0.74 -0.27 10.36
C PRO A 47 -1.75 -0.96 9.44
N ASP A 48 -1.66 -0.69 8.14
CA ASP A 48 -2.58 -1.28 7.17
C ASP A 48 -2.16 -2.67 6.73
N LEU A 49 -0.86 -2.96 6.79
CA LEU A 49 -0.29 -4.25 6.44
C LEU A 49 0.55 -4.73 7.63
N GLY A 50 -0.10 -5.47 8.52
CA GLY A 50 0.48 -5.80 9.82
C GLY A 50 1.76 -6.60 9.79
N ASN A 51 2.01 -7.34 8.72
CA ASN A 51 3.22 -8.13 8.59
C ASN A 51 4.32 -7.44 7.80
N LEU A 52 4.09 -6.20 7.42
CA LEU A 52 5.06 -5.49 6.60
C LEU A 52 6.22 -4.97 7.45
N TYR A 53 7.42 -5.28 7.01
CA TYR A 53 8.64 -4.75 7.59
C TYR A 53 9.65 -4.57 6.47
N ILE A 54 10.12 -3.34 6.32
CA ILE A 54 11.09 -3.00 5.27
C ILE A 54 12.24 -2.25 5.91
N LEU A 55 13.45 -2.58 5.48
CA LEU A 55 14.63 -1.82 5.88
C LEU A 55 15.22 -1.18 4.64
N VAL A 56 15.26 0.15 4.63
CA VAL A 56 15.73 0.93 3.49
C VAL A 56 16.99 1.67 3.91
N LYS A 57 18.01 1.66 3.06
CA LYS A 57 19.28 2.28 3.41
C LYS A 57 19.18 3.78 3.57
N ASP A 58 18.53 4.43 2.62
CA ASP A 58 18.42 5.87 2.67
C ASP A 58 17.09 6.35 2.10
N LYS A 59 16.84 7.63 2.34
CA LYS A 59 15.56 8.23 2.02
C LYS A 59 15.28 8.28 0.52
N SER A 60 16.32 8.30 -0.31
CA SER A 60 16.12 8.37 -1.75
C SER A 60 15.50 7.11 -2.32
N GLU A 61 15.65 5.97 -1.64
CA GLU A 61 15.08 4.70 -2.08
C GLU A 61 13.74 4.39 -1.41
N LEU A 62 13.32 5.23 -0.48
CA LEU A 62 12.18 4.94 0.37
C LEU A 62 10.90 4.72 -0.42
N GLU A 63 10.57 5.65 -1.29
CA GLU A 63 9.30 5.56 -2.02
C GLU A 63 9.28 4.38 -2.98
N SER A 64 10.33 4.18 -3.76
CA SER A 64 10.34 3.11 -4.77
C SER A 64 10.29 1.73 -4.13
N GLN A 65 11.05 1.54 -3.05
CA GLN A 65 11.06 0.25 -2.38
C GLN A 65 9.76 -0.04 -1.65
N CYS A 66 9.22 0.96 -0.97
CA CYS A 66 7.95 0.80 -0.28
C CYS A 66 6.83 0.52 -1.27
N ARG A 67 6.80 1.26 -2.37
CA ARG A 67 5.74 1.07 -3.36
C ARG A 67 5.77 -0.34 -3.94
N ARG A 68 6.96 -0.84 -4.23
CA ARG A 68 7.10 -2.20 -4.76
C ARG A 68 6.61 -3.24 -3.76
N ILE A 69 7.02 -3.13 -2.50
CA ILE A 69 6.67 -4.13 -1.50
C ILE A 69 5.21 -4.03 -1.08
N PHE A 70 4.69 -2.81 -0.95
CA PHE A 70 3.27 -2.64 -0.67
C PHE A 70 2.42 -3.23 -1.79
N ALA A 71 2.84 -3.06 -3.04
CA ALA A 71 2.14 -3.64 -4.17
C ALA A 71 2.14 -5.17 -4.11
N GLU A 72 3.29 -5.76 -3.81
CA GLU A 72 3.37 -7.21 -3.70
C GLU A 72 2.50 -7.75 -2.57
N MET A 73 2.55 -7.13 -1.41
CA MET A 73 1.80 -7.63 -0.26
C MET A 73 0.31 -7.40 -0.39
N SER A 74 -0.10 -6.33 -1.02
CA SER A 74 -1.51 -6.01 -1.20
C SER A 74 -2.09 -6.63 -2.47
N GLU A 75 -1.22 -7.11 -3.36
CA GLU A 75 -1.58 -7.65 -4.67
C GLU A 75 -2.25 -6.62 -5.55
N LEU A 76 -1.87 -5.37 -5.37
CA LEU A 76 -2.33 -4.25 -6.19
C LEU A 76 -1.22 -3.80 -7.12
N SER A 77 -1.59 -3.12 -8.20
CA SER A 77 -0.62 -2.50 -9.07
C SER A 77 0.11 -1.37 -8.33
N PRO A 78 1.42 -1.18 -8.53
CA PRO A 78 2.17 -0.17 -7.78
C PRO A 78 1.65 1.25 -7.93
N ASP A 79 0.98 1.56 -9.02
CA ASP A 79 0.47 2.91 -9.25
C ASP A 79 -1.03 3.04 -8.95
N SER A 80 -1.63 2.01 -8.36
CA SER A 80 -3.07 2.01 -8.09
C SER A 80 -3.43 2.48 -6.68
N PHE A 81 -2.45 2.81 -5.85
CA PHE A 81 -2.69 3.25 -4.48
C PHE A 81 -1.77 4.40 -4.13
N ASP A 82 -2.15 5.11 -3.07
CA ASP A 82 -1.34 6.18 -2.53
C ASP A 82 -0.60 5.71 -1.29
N LEU A 83 0.61 6.20 -1.10
CA LEU A 83 1.40 5.95 0.09
C LEU A 83 1.57 7.26 0.86
N GLN A 84 1.25 7.21 2.14
CA GLN A 84 1.48 8.33 3.03
C GLN A 84 2.56 7.94 4.01
N PHE A 85 3.66 8.69 4.03
CA PHE A 85 4.77 8.40 4.93
C PHE A 85 4.63 9.22 6.20
N ILE A 86 4.74 8.53 7.34
CA ILE A 86 4.68 9.15 8.65
C ILE A 86 6.04 8.94 9.30
N PHE A 87 6.77 10.03 9.49
CA PHE A 87 8.12 9.96 10.05
C PHE A 87 8.07 10.15 11.56
N ASN A 88 8.70 9.22 12.24
CA ASN A 88 8.84 9.30 13.69
C ASN A 88 10.14 9.99 14.08
#